data_431fce9943f2350eb9a81c32d449a20d
#
_entry.id   431fce9943f2350eb9a81c32d449a20d
#
_cell.length_a   1.000
_cell.length_b   1.000
_cell.length_c   1.000
_cell.angle_alpha   90.00
_cell.angle_beta   90.00
_cell.angle_gamma   90.00
#
_symmetry.space_group_name_H-M   'P 1'
#
loop_
_entity.id
_entity.type
_entity.pdbx_description
1 polymer ?
#
loop_
_entity_poly.entity_id
_entity_poly.type
_entity_poly.pdbx_seq_one_letter_code
_entity_poly.pdbx_strand_id
1 'polypeptide(L)'
;MLYPFFREHYGMPEALAEWTTAFINDLPDSSFLYIAPGGEKDEDDRTTPRSLRYFPVKNDDGDLDLPHLRNAIARIPQSKAPGLTPDKMRSLQDKAREMLYNE
;
A
#
# COMPACT_ATOMS: atom_id res chain seq x y z
N MET A 1 0.83 -29.87 4.84
CA MET A 1 0.80 -29.39 4.29
C MET A 1 1.22 -28.86 3.94
N LEU A 2 1.30 -28.86 4.24
CA LEU A 2 1.36 -28.26 3.67
C LEU A 2 1.60 -27.80 3.37
N TYR A 3 1.66 -28.17 3.61
CA TYR A 3 1.77 -27.56 3.01
C TYR A 3 1.69 -27.12 2.83
N PRO A 4 1.59 -26.98 3.27
CA PRO A 4 1.42 -26.42 2.83
C PRO A 4 1.67 -25.97 2.75
N PHE A 5 1.79 -26.26 2.80
CA PHE A 5 1.85 -25.68 2.37
C PHE A 5 1.96 -25.08 2.43
N PHE A 6 1.98 -24.96 2.84
CA PHE A 6 2.04 -24.34 2.45
C PHE A 6 2.14 -23.70 2.37
N ARG A 7 1.96 -23.52 2.91
CA ARG A 7 1.89 -22.99 2.45
C ARG A 7 1.78 -22.51 2.52
N GLU A 8 1.70 -22.56 2.94
CA GLU A 8 1.34 -22.20 2.73
C GLU A 8 1.54 -21.78 2.91
N HIS A 9 1.69 -21.71 3.15
CA HIS A 9 1.75 -21.27 2.96
C HIS A 9 2.01 -20.64 3.25
N TYR A 10 2.40 -20.49 3.74
CA TYR A 10 2.57 -19.67 3.77
C TYR A 10 3.04 -18.81 3.56
N GLY A 11 3.00 -18.39 3.83
CA GLY A 11 3.30 -17.54 3.46
C GLY A 11 3.67 -17.06 2.89
N MET A 12 3.77 -16.85 2.52
CA MET A 12 4.04 -16.38 1.83
C MET A 12 4.16 -15.91 0.92
N PRO A 13 4.45 -15.65 0.93
CA PRO A 13 4.86 -14.90 -0.16
C PRO A 13 4.09 -14.94 -1.41
N GLU A 14 3.61 -15.95 -1.73
CA GLU A 14 2.68 -15.97 -2.82
C GLU A 14 1.60 -14.98 -2.53
N ALA A 15 1.50 -14.68 -1.30
CA ALA A 15 0.47 -13.81 -0.83
C ALA A 15 0.57 -12.41 -1.40
N LEU A 16 1.79 -11.96 -1.68
CA LEU A 16 1.98 -10.60 -2.18
C LEU A 16 2.20 -10.66 -3.68
N ALA A 17 1.14 -10.41 -4.45
CA ALA A 17 1.23 -10.37 -5.89
C ALA A 17 2.22 -9.30 -6.31
N GLU A 18 2.92 -9.57 -7.38
CA GLU A 18 3.90 -8.60 -7.88
C GLU A 18 3.21 -7.59 -8.76
N TRP A 19 3.10 -6.39 -8.27
CA TRP A 19 2.62 -5.28 -9.07
C TRP A 19 3.82 -4.60 -9.71
N THR A 20 3.81 -4.52 -11.03
CA THR A 20 4.90 -3.87 -11.75
C THR A 20 4.90 -2.37 -11.49
N THR A 21 6.02 -1.73 -11.75
CA THR A 21 6.11 -0.27 -11.64
C THR A 21 5.06 0.39 -12.53
N ALA A 22 4.87 -0.11 -13.75
CA ALA A 22 3.88 0.45 -14.66
C ALA A 22 2.47 0.33 -14.09
N PHE A 23 2.13 -0.82 -13.50
CA PHE A 23 0.82 -1.02 -12.90
C PHE A 23 0.61 -0.03 -11.73
N ILE A 24 1.61 0.08 -10.85
CA ILE A 24 1.51 0.97 -9.69
C ILE A 24 1.38 2.43 -10.12
N ASN A 25 2.17 2.84 -11.12
CA ASN A 25 2.14 4.22 -11.61
C ASN A 25 0.80 4.59 -12.23
N ASP A 26 0.07 3.59 -12.71
CA ASP A 26 -1.23 3.82 -13.35
C ASP A 26 -2.40 3.80 -12.36
N LEU A 27 -2.13 3.46 -11.09
CA LEU A 27 -3.18 3.46 -10.07
C LEU A 27 -3.58 4.88 -9.69
N PRO A 28 -4.87 5.09 -9.33
CA PRO A 28 -5.28 6.41 -8.85
C PRO A 28 -4.70 6.68 -7.45
N ASP A 29 -4.66 7.95 -7.06
CA ASP A 29 -4.15 8.33 -5.74
C ASP A 29 -4.86 7.62 -4.61
N SER A 30 -6.15 7.33 -4.78
CA SER A 30 -6.95 6.69 -3.75
C SER A 30 -6.50 5.27 -3.44
N SER A 31 -5.64 4.67 -4.28
CA SER A 31 -5.10 3.35 -4.02
C SER A 31 -3.98 3.36 -2.98
N PHE A 32 -3.49 4.54 -2.61
CA PHE A 32 -2.32 4.68 -1.73
C PHE A 32 -2.73 5.19 -0.36
N LEU A 33 -2.06 4.68 0.67
CA LEU A 33 -2.33 5.12 2.04
C LEU A 33 -1.74 6.49 2.34
N TYR A 34 -0.64 6.86 1.68
CA TYR A 34 0.03 8.12 1.97
C TYR A 34 0.58 8.74 0.69
N ILE A 35 0.38 10.03 0.57
CA ILE A 35 0.95 10.81 -0.52
C ILE A 35 1.77 11.93 0.09
N ALA A 36 3.08 11.93 -0.19
CA ALA A 36 3.97 12.94 0.36
C ALA A 36 3.70 14.31 -0.28
N PRO A 37 3.99 15.39 0.44
CA PRO A 37 3.75 16.73 -0.08
C PRO A 37 4.75 17.10 -1.18
N GLY A 38 4.44 18.13 -1.93
CA GLY A 38 5.35 18.70 -2.92
C GLY A 38 5.06 18.33 -4.35
N GLY A 39 4.03 17.54 -4.60
CA GLY A 39 3.68 17.16 -5.96
C GLY A 39 2.54 17.98 -6.52
N GLU A 40 2.18 17.63 -7.75
CA GLU A 40 1.05 18.26 -8.44
C GLU A 40 0.17 17.16 -9.04
N LYS A 41 -1.08 17.50 -9.28
CA LYS A 41 -1.99 16.57 -9.93
C LYS A 41 -1.87 16.69 -11.45
N ASP A 42 -1.85 15.57 -12.14
CA ASP A 42 -1.88 15.60 -13.60
C ASP A 42 -3.32 15.65 -14.08
N GLU A 43 -3.53 15.56 -15.39
CA GLU A 43 -4.87 15.68 -15.97
C GLU A 43 -5.80 14.54 -15.57
N ASP A 44 -5.25 13.43 -15.11
CA ASP A 44 -6.02 12.29 -14.62
C ASP A 44 -6.18 12.31 -13.10
N ASP A 45 -5.84 13.45 -12.48
CA ASP A 45 -5.95 13.67 -11.05
C ASP A 45 -5.03 12.75 -10.23
N ARG A 46 -3.91 12.35 -10.82
CA ARG A 46 -2.90 11.54 -10.13
C ARG A 46 -1.70 12.41 -9.77
N THR A 47 -1.16 12.18 -8.57
CA THR A 47 -0.02 12.94 -8.09
C THR A 47 1.24 12.63 -8.90
N THR A 48 1.95 13.67 -9.29
CA THR A 48 3.26 13.58 -9.94
C THR A 48 4.28 14.34 -9.12
N PRO A 49 5.52 13.85 -9.02
CA PRO A 49 5.96 12.57 -9.54
C PRO A 49 5.32 11.39 -8.78
N ARG A 50 5.23 10.27 -9.44
CA ARG A 50 4.59 9.08 -8.88
C ARG A 50 5.29 8.58 -7.62
N SER A 51 6.57 8.89 -7.47
CA SER A 51 7.35 8.47 -6.31
C SER A 51 6.90 9.10 -4.99
N LEU A 52 6.01 10.08 -5.03
CA LEU A 52 5.46 10.67 -3.83
C LEU A 52 4.32 9.84 -3.24
N ARG A 53 3.87 8.81 -3.92
CA ARG A 53 2.75 7.97 -3.48
C ARG A 53 3.30 6.70 -2.83
N TYR A 54 2.86 6.43 -1.61
CA TYR A 54 3.38 5.35 -0.77
C TYR A 54 2.29 4.40 -0.35
N PHE A 55 2.65 3.12 -0.24
CA PHE A 55 1.79 2.08 0.31
C PHE A 55 0.54 1.84 -0.52
N PRO A 56 0.71 1.32 -1.74
CA PRO A 56 -0.45 0.96 -2.57
C PRO A 56 -1.15 -0.25 -1.96
N VAL A 57 -2.44 -0.14 -1.72
CA VAL A 57 -3.22 -1.19 -1.06
C VAL A 57 -4.50 -1.55 -1.81
N LYS A 58 -4.82 -0.82 -2.87
CA LYS A 58 -5.99 -1.13 -3.70
C LYS A 58 -5.57 -1.30 -5.13
N ASN A 59 -6.20 -2.26 -5.82
CA ASN A 59 -5.89 -2.53 -7.22
C ASN A 59 -6.58 -1.51 -8.13
N ASP A 60 -6.49 -1.74 -9.44
CA ASP A 60 -7.02 -0.81 -10.43
C ASP A 60 -8.55 -0.80 -10.50
N ASP A 61 -9.20 -1.79 -9.88
CA ASP A 61 -10.65 -1.80 -9.75
C ASP A 61 -11.12 -1.13 -8.47
N GLY A 62 -10.18 -0.67 -7.64
CA GLY A 62 -10.51 -0.05 -6.35
C GLY A 62 -10.71 -1.05 -5.24
N ASP A 63 -10.45 -2.32 -5.49
CA ASP A 63 -10.60 -3.37 -4.49
C ASP A 63 -9.37 -3.46 -3.61
N LEU A 64 -9.61 -3.66 -2.32
CA LEU A 64 -8.54 -3.80 -1.35
C LEU A 64 -7.76 -5.09 -1.58
N ASP A 65 -6.44 -4.98 -1.64
CA ASP A 65 -5.56 -6.14 -1.79
C ASP A 65 -4.96 -6.46 -0.43
N LEU A 66 -5.45 -7.52 0.20
CA LEU A 66 -5.05 -7.83 1.57
C LEU A 66 -3.56 -8.08 1.76
N PRO A 67 -2.88 -8.81 0.87
CA PRO A 67 -1.43 -8.96 1.03
C PRO A 67 -0.68 -7.64 1.01
N HIS A 68 -1.08 -6.72 0.13
CA HIS A 68 -0.45 -5.40 0.08
C HIS A 68 -0.76 -4.59 1.33
N LEU A 69 -1.99 -4.71 1.84
CA LEU A 69 -2.38 -4.02 3.06
C LEU A 69 -1.56 -4.50 4.26
N ARG A 70 -1.40 -5.82 4.41
CA ARG A 70 -0.60 -6.38 5.49
C ARG A 70 0.86 -5.95 5.38
N ASN A 71 1.38 -5.92 4.15
CA ASN A 71 2.73 -5.47 3.89
C ASN A 71 2.89 -4.00 4.28
N ALA A 72 1.90 -3.18 3.96
CA ALA A 72 1.93 -1.76 4.31
C ALA A 72 1.96 -1.57 5.82
N ILE A 73 1.13 -2.30 6.55
CA ILE A 73 1.09 -2.22 8.01
C ILE A 73 2.48 -2.50 8.59
N ALA A 74 3.16 -3.50 8.06
CA ALA A 74 4.49 -3.85 8.55
C ALA A 74 5.55 -2.81 8.18
N ARG A 75 5.37 -2.12 7.06
CA ARG A 75 6.39 -1.21 6.56
C ARG A 75 6.25 0.24 7.01
N ILE A 76 5.03 0.66 7.37
CA ILE A 76 4.81 2.05 7.76
C ILE A 76 5.80 2.54 8.82
N PRO A 77 6.04 1.81 9.93
CA PRO A 77 6.95 2.33 10.96
C PRO A 77 8.40 2.44 10.52
N GLN A 78 8.76 1.83 9.41
CA GLN A 78 10.12 1.88 8.89
C GLN A 78 10.28 2.88 7.75
N SER A 79 9.21 3.53 7.37
CA SER A 79 9.22 4.41 6.20
C SER A 79 9.94 5.71 6.49
N LYS A 80 10.65 6.21 5.48
CA LYS A 80 11.31 7.51 5.53
C LYS A 80 10.65 8.48 4.56
N ALA A 81 9.38 8.25 4.26
CA ALA A 81 8.65 9.11 3.35
C ALA A 81 8.62 10.55 3.87
N PRO A 82 8.82 11.54 3.00
CA PRO A 82 8.79 12.95 3.41
C PRO A 82 7.47 13.31 4.07
N GLY A 83 7.56 14.00 5.19
CA GLY A 83 6.36 14.44 5.90
C GLY A 83 5.70 13.40 6.77
N LEU A 84 6.19 12.18 6.76
CA LEU A 84 5.60 11.10 7.54
C LEU A 84 6.22 11.06 8.93
N THR A 85 5.65 11.85 9.83
CA THR A 85 6.09 11.94 11.22
C THR A 85 5.68 10.69 12.00
N PRO A 86 6.28 10.45 13.19
CA PRO A 86 5.83 9.32 14.03
C PRO A 86 4.34 9.33 14.34
N ASP A 87 3.76 10.50 14.56
CA ASP A 87 2.31 10.60 14.82
C ASP A 87 1.51 10.19 13.59
N LYS A 88 1.95 10.61 12.41
CA LYS A 88 1.28 10.24 11.16
C LYS A 88 1.45 8.76 10.88
N MET A 89 2.60 8.19 11.21
CA MET A 89 2.81 6.75 11.07
C MET A 89 1.80 5.96 11.89
N ARG A 90 1.59 6.39 13.15
CA ARG A 90 0.62 5.71 14.00
C ARG A 90 -0.78 5.83 13.44
N SER A 91 -1.15 7.01 12.97
CA SER A 91 -2.47 7.23 12.37
C SER A 91 -2.68 6.35 11.14
N LEU A 92 -1.65 6.25 10.30
CA LEU A 92 -1.72 5.42 9.11
C LEU A 92 -1.83 3.94 9.47
N GLN A 93 -1.07 3.50 10.46
CA GLN A 93 -1.14 2.10 10.89
C GLN A 93 -2.52 1.78 11.45
N ASP A 94 -3.07 2.68 12.26
CA ASP A 94 -4.40 2.48 12.82
C ASP A 94 -5.44 2.41 11.71
N LYS A 95 -5.34 3.30 10.73
CA LYS A 95 -6.24 3.30 9.59
C LYS A 95 -6.13 2.00 8.79
N ALA A 96 -4.90 1.56 8.55
CA ALA A 96 -4.67 0.33 7.78
C ALA A 96 -5.20 -0.89 8.51
N ARG A 97 -4.99 -0.96 9.83
CA ARG A 97 -5.52 -2.06 10.62
C ARG A 97 -7.04 -2.07 10.64
N GLU A 98 -7.63 -0.89 10.70
CA GLU A 98 -9.07 -0.77 10.63
C GLU A 98 -9.61 -1.29 9.32
N MET A 99 -8.95 -0.94 8.21
CA MET A 99 -9.32 -1.46 6.90
C MET A 99 -9.23 -2.98 6.85
N LEU A 100 -8.21 -3.54 7.49
CA LEU A 100 -8.02 -4.98 7.53
C LEU A 100 -9.13 -5.68 8.32
N TYR A 101 -9.49 -5.11 9.46
CA TYR A 101 -10.52 -5.72 10.31
C TYR A 101 -11.93 -5.57 9.75
N ASN A 102 -12.16 -4.57 8.94
CA ASN A 102 -13.48 -4.33 8.36
C ASN A 102 -13.69 -5.09 7.06
N GLU A 103 -12.70 -5.87 6.65
CA GLU A 103 -12.86 -6.78 5.52
C GLU A 103 -13.62 -8.02 5.95
#